data_3fe92cf8ba092a03da7d390fee5daa91
#
_entry.id   3fe92cf8ba092a03da7d390fee5daa91
#
_cell.length_a   1.000
_cell.length_b   1.000
_cell.length_c   1.000
_cell.angle_alpha   90.00
_cell.angle_beta   90.00
_cell.angle_gamma   90.00
#
_symmetry.space_group_name_H-M   'P 1'
#
loop_
_entity.id
_entity.type
_entity.pdbx_description
1 polymer ?
#
loop_
_entity_poly.entity_id
_entity_poly.type
_entity_poly.pdbx_seq_one_letter_code
_entity_poly.pdbx_strand_id
1 'polypeptide(L)'
;MRTIKSYKNLTILFLFLIGVVNYLDRSALSIANTSIQKDLGISPIQMGVMLSAFSIAYAFSQLPLGALIDRLGSKLALGGSLIVWSLAQAAFGLFSSFHQLVALRVLLGIGEAPVFPSAAKALSEWFDTQERGTATGWVWSSTCLGPCIAPPLLTLFMVHLGWRGMFVLTGVIGLVLAACWFAFYKSKAQYMAQTGREEPAPTQARPPATPRVRWTALFKERNTWGAFLGFMGVIYMIWLNLTWLPGYFEREHGLDLYRTAWVVSLAYLFGAIGTVVAGKACDRLVARGMRVLASRKMMVIMGLLGGALFTLIVAFTTNVVACVVLLCLTMFFINISSATAWMIVNTIVPSERVASFGSIQNFGGYLAGSIAPILTGFSVQQTGSFSSAFMISAVVAACSAVAYFALLKEPAPRPATTSSADGAQAVGQASH
;
A
#
# COMPACT_ATOMS: atom_id res chain seq x y z
N MET A 1 14.67 -33.34 -5.32
CA MET A 1 15.15 -31.91 -5.37
C MET A 1 14.14 -31.06 -6.14
N ARG A 2 13.68 -29.93 -5.56
CA ARG A 2 12.77 -29.02 -6.28
C ARG A 2 13.53 -28.30 -7.40
N THR A 3 12.90 -28.14 -8.57
CA THR A 3 13.49 -27.40 -9.70
C THR A 3 13.53 -25.90 -9.40
N ILE A 4 14.37 -25.13 -10.11
CA ILE A 4 14.43 -23.66 -10.01
C ILE A 4 13.03 -23.06 -10.22
N LYS A 5 12.28 -23.55 -11.21
CA LYS A 5 10.90 -23.12 -11.49
C LYS A 5 9.97 -23.35 -10.29
N SER A 6 10.10 -24.48 -9.61
CA SER A 6 9.32 -24.78 -8.40
C SER A 6 9.63 -23.82 -7.25
N TYR A 7 10.91 -23.40 -7.11
CA TYR A 7 11.31 -22.40 -6.11
C TYR A 7 10.80 -20.99 -6.43
N LYS A 8 10.85 -20.59 -7.70
CA LYS A 8 10.26 -19.32 -8.16
C LYS A 8 8.76 -19.26 -7.82
N ASN A 9 8.00 -20.29 -8.16
CA ASN A 9 6.57 -20.37 -7.86
C ASN A 9 6.30 -20.37 -6.34
N LEU A 10 7.09 -21.09 -5.56
CA LEU A 10 7.00 -21.10 -4.10
C LEU A 10 7.26 -19.73 -3.50
N THR A 11 8.23 -18.98 -4.03
CA THR A 11 8.52 -17.61 -3.60
C THR A 11 7.34 -16.69 -3.85
N ILE A 12 6.73 -16.73 -5.05
CA ILE A 12 5.53 -15.96 -5.36
C ILE A 12 4.40 -16.31 -4.39
N LEU A 13 4.15 -17.60 -4.17
CA LEU A 13 3.08 -18.07 -3.27
C LEU A 13 3.28 -17.54 -1.84
N PHE A 14 4.49 -17.66 -1.26
CA PHE A 14 4.76 -17.15 0.07
C PHE A 14 4.57 -15.63 0.15
N LEU A 15 5.15 -14.88 -0.78
CA LEU A 15 5.04 -13.42 -0.79
C LEU A 15 3.58 -12.97 -0.96
N PHE A 16 2.80 -13.65 -1.78
CA PHE A 16 1.37 -13.41 -1.94
C PHE A 16 0.60 -13.68 -0.64
N LEU A 17 0.81 -14.85 -0.01
CA LEU A 17 0.15 -15.22 1.25
C LEU A 17 0.52 -14.26 2.39
N ILE A 18 1.80 -13.87 2.49
CA ILE A 18 2.27 -12.86 3.45
C ILE A 18 1.54 -11.52 3.21
N GLY A 19 1.39 -11.10 1.95
CA GLY A 19 0.63 -9.91 1.61
C GLY A 19 -0.85 -10.01 1.98
N VAL A 20 -1.50 -11.15 1.80
CA VAL A 20 -2.89 -11.38 2.22
C VAL A 20 -3.02 -11.31 3.73
N VAL A 21 -2.16 -12.00 4.51
CA VAL A 21 -2.15 -11.96 5.98
C VAL A 21 -1.93 -10.53 6.48
N ASN A 22 -1.03 -9.78 5.85
CA ASN A 22 -0.79 -8.37 6.16
C ASN A 22 -2.08 -7.53 6.09
N TYR A 23 -2.90 -7.72 5.06
CA TYR A 23 -4.17 -7.00 4.93
C TYR A 23 -5.28 -7.56 5.84
N LEU A 24 -5.26 -8.84 6.19
CA LEU A 24 -6.12 -9.40 7.24
C LEU A 24 -5.86 -8.68 8.57
N ASP A 25 -4.61 -8.57 8.98
CA ASP A 25 -4.21 -7.98 10.25
C ASP A 25 -4.55 -6.48 10.31
N ARG A 26 -4.38 -5.74 9.21
CA ARG A 26 -4.81 -4.35 9.09
C ARG A 26 -6.32 -4.16 9.22
N SER A 27 -7.09 -5.07 8.64
CA SER A 27 -8.55 -5.00 8.63
C SER A 27 -9.17 -5.45 9.96
N ALA A 28 -8.46 -6.25 10.75
CA ALA A 28 -8.99 -6.87 11.98
C ALA A 28 -9.53 -5.84 12.98
N LEU A 29 -8.81 -4.73 13.22
CA LEU A 29 -9.27 -3.70 14.14
C LEU A 29 -10.49 -2.94 13.61
N SER A 30 -10.57 -2.74 12.30
CA SER A 30 -11.72 -2.10 11.65
C SER A 30 -12.99 -2.95 11.76
N ILE A 31 -12.89 -4.25 11.54
CA ILE A 31 -14.01 -5.21 11.66
C ILE A 31 -14.46 -5.35 13.13
N ALA A 32 -13.52 -5.40 14.08
CA ALA A 32 -13.82 -5.52 15.50
C ALA A 32 -14.14 -4.18 16.19
N ASN A 33 -14.11 -3.07 15.45
CA ASN A 33 -14.21 -1.71 15.96
C ASN A 33 -15.35 -1.51 16.97
N THR A 34 -16.58 -1.79 16.55
CA THR A 34 -17.80 -1.60 17.36
C THR A 34 -17.80 -2.52 18.59
N SER A 35 -17.38 -3.77 18.43
CA SER A 35 -17.32 -4.75 19.52
C SER A 35 -16.29 -4.39 20.59
N ILE A 36 -15.09 -3.94 20.16
CA ILE A 36 -14.03 -3.50 21.08
C ILE A 36 -14.47 -2.25 21.84
N GLN A 37 -15.09 -1.27 21.16
CA GLN A 37 -15.60 -0.07 21.82
C GLN A 37 -16.64 -0.40 22.89
N LYS A 38 -17.56 -1.32 22.59
CA LYS A 38 -18.59 -1.75 23.52
C LYS A 38 -18.01 -2.54 24.70
N ASP A 39 -17.08 -3.46 24.44
CA ASP A 39 -16.51 -4.36 25.48
C ASP A 39 -15.55 -3.62 26.44
N LEU A 40 -14.74 -2.70 25.92
CA LEU A 40 -13.72 -1.99 26.69
C LEU A 40 -14.10 -0.56 27.08
N GLY A 41 -15.28 -0.08 26.69
CA GLY A 41 -15.70 1.30 26.94
C GLY A 41 -14.86 2.36 26.24
N ILE A 42 -14.25 2.01 25.08
CA ILE A 42 -13.35 2.88 24.34
C ILE A 42 -14.17 3.88 23.50
N SER A 43 -13.83 5.16 23.62
CA SER A 43 -14.49 6.23 22.84
C SER A 43 -14.10 6.18 21.35
N PRO A 44 -14.90 6.79 20.45
CA PRO A 44 -14.54 6.92 19.04
C PRO A 44 -13.19 7.61 18.80
N ILE A 45 -12.83 8.62 19.59
CA ILE A 45 -11.50 9.27 19.51
C ILE A 45 -10.40 8.29 19.87
N GLN A 46 -10.55 7.54 20.96
CA GLN A 46 -9.57 6.52 21.37
C GLN A 46 -9.42 5.43 20.33
N MET A 47 -10.52 4.99 19.70
CA MET A 47 -10.45 4.05 18.59
C MET A 47 -9.71 4.66 17.38
N GLY A 48 -9.97 5.91 17.04
CA GLY A 48 -9.23 6.65 16.01
C GLY A 48 -7.73 6.71 16.29
N VAL A 49 -7.33 6.94 17.54
CA VAL A 49 -5.92 6.92 17.98
C VAL A 49 -5.30 5.53 17.78
N MET A 50 -5.99 4.45 18.17
CA MET A 50 -5.50 3.08 17.97
C MET A 50 -5.32 2.73 16.48
N LEU A 51 -6.27 3.13 15.64
CA LEU A 51 -6.20 2.94 14.19
C LEU A 51 -5.04 3.73 13.57
N SER A 52 -4.80 4.96 14.04
CA SER A 52 -3.73 5.83 13.56
C SER A 52 -2.35 5.44 14.08
N ALA A 53 -2.25 4.86 15.26
CA ALA A 53 -0.98 4.44 15.86
C ALA A 53 -0.20 3.47 14.96
N PHE A 54 -0.91 2.56 14.31
CA PHE A 54 -0.33 1.68 13.30
C PHE A 54 0.28 2.44 12.12
N SER A 55 -0.49 3.34 11.49
CA SER A 55 -0.04 4.02 10.28
C SER A 55 1.09 5.02 10.53
N ILE A 56 1.10 5.68 11.70
CA ILE A 56 2.21 6.53 12.14
C ILE A 56 3.49 5.69 12.29
N ALA A 57 3.42 4.61 13.06
CA ALA A 57 4.55 3.73 13.29
C ALA A 57 5.09 3.12 11.98
N TYR A 58 4.19 2.67 11.11
CA TYR A 58 4.53 2.15 9.79
C TYR A 58 5.25 3.18 8.93
N ALA A 59 4.74 4.42 8.86
CA ALA A 59 5.32 5.49 8.04
C ALA A 59 6.77 5.84 8.47
N PHE A 60 6.99 6.05 9.76
CA PHE A 60 8.32 6.39 10.29
C PHE A 60 9.29 5.22 10.21
N SER A 61 8.81 4.00 10.39
CA SER A 61 9.65 2.80 10.31
C SER A 61 10.18 2.53 8.91
N GLN A 62 9.50 2.97 7.85
CA GLN A 62 9.97 2.78 6.48
C GLN A 62 11.30 3.48 6.18
N LEU A 63 11.62 4.58 6.88
CA LEU A 63 12.82 5.38 6.60
C LEU A 63 14.13 4.61 6.86
N PRO A 64 14.34 3.91 8.01
CA PRO A 64 15.58 3.18 8.27
C PRO A 64 15.63 1.78 7.65
N LEU A 65 14.48 1.24 7.21
CA LEU A 65 14.35 -0.17 6.85
C LEU A 65 15.10 -0.59 5.59
N GLY A 66 15.27 0.30 4.62
CA GLY A 66 16.04 -0.02 3.42
C GLY A 66 17.45 -0.53 3.73
N ALA A 67 18.18 0.19 4.59
CA ALA A 67 19.52 -0.20 5.02
C ALA A 67 19.53 -1.48 5.86
N LEU A 68 18.51 -1.70 6.69
CA LEU A 68 18.36 -2.91 7.50
C LEU A 68 18.12 -4.13 6.61
N ILE A 69 17.20 -4.04 5.64
CA ILE A 69 16.90 -5.11 4.69
C ILE A 69 18.13 -5.46 3.84
N ASP A 70 18.92 -4.45 3.47
CA ASP A 70 20.15 -4.70 2.71
C ASP A 70 21.18 -5.49 3.49
N ARG A 71 21.28 -5.26 4.80
CA ARG A 71 22.20 -5.99 5.69
C ARG A 71 21.73 -7.39 6.04
N LEU A 72 20.44 -7.55 6.38
CA LEU A 72 19.88 -8.83 6.84
C LEU A 72 19.54 -9.79 5.70
N GLY A 73 19.35 -9.27 4.48
CA GLY A 73 18.81 -10.03 3.35
C GLY A 73 17.29 -10.24 3.43
N SER A 74 16.68 -10.62 2.30
CA SER A 74 15.23 -10.78 2.17
C SER A 74 14.64 -11.80 3.14
N LYS A 75 15.33 -12.94 3.36
CA LYS A 75 14.84 -14.04 4.20
C LYS A 75 14.66 -13.63 5.67
N LEU A 76 15.71 -13.08 6.28
CA LEU A 76 15.69 -12.72 7.68
C LEU A 76 14.85 -11.47 7.93
N ALA A 77 14.94 -10.48 7.05
CA ALA A 77 14.17 -9.24 7.19
C ALA A 77 12.67 -9.52 7.14
N LEU A 78 12.18 -10.27 6.14
CA LEU A 78 10.75 -10.57 6.00
C LEU A 78 10.27 -11.57 7.05
N GLY A 79 11.02 -12.64 7.30
CA GLY A 79 10.64 -13.66 8.29
C GLY A 79 10.64 -13.14 9.72
N GLY A 80 11.64 -12.34 10.12
CA GLY A 80 11.70 -11.70 11.42
C GLY A 80 10.58 -10.67 11.61
N SER A 81 10.32 -9.88 10.59
CA SER A 81 9.20 -8.97 10.48
C SER A 81 7.88 -9.68 10.70
N LEU A 82 7.64 -10.78 9.99
CA LEU A 82 6.42 -11.60 10.10
C LEU A 82 6.22 -12.15 11.53
N ILE A 83 7.27 -12.56 12.22
CA ILE A 83 7.17 -12.98 13.62
C ILE A 83 6.77 -11.81 14.52
N VAL A 84 7.43 -10.66 14.39
CA VAL A 84 7.19 -9.49 15.26
C VAL A 84 5.74 -9.03 15.15
N TRP A 85 5.25 -8.84 13.92
CA TRP A 85 3.86 -8.35 13.80
C TRP A 85 2.83 -9.40 14.17
N SER A 86 3.08 -10.70 13.89
CA SER A 86 2.14 -11.76 14.25
C SER A 86 2.04 -11.96 15.76
N LEU A 87 3.15 -11.80 16.50
CA LEU A 87 3.13 -11.77 17.96
C LEU A 87 2.35 -10.55 18.48
N ALA A 88 2.56 -9.37 17.90
CA ALA A 88 1.79 -8.17 18.27
C ALA A 88 0.30 -8.35 17.99
N GLN A 89 -0.06 -8.96 16.86
CA GLN A 89 -1.44 -9.26 16.49
C GLN A 89 -2.09 -10.25 17.46
N ALA A 90 -1.42 -11.37 17.77
CA ALA A 90 -1.92 -12.36 18.73
C ALA A 90 -2.07 -11.75 20.13
N ALA A 91 -1.06 -11.01 20.59
CA ALA A 91 -1.07 -10.35 21.88
C ALA A 91 -2.22 -9.33 21.99
N PHE A 92 -2.63 -8.67 20.91
CA PHE A 92 -3.74 -7.73 20.92
C PHE A 92 -5.04 -8.35 21.46
N GLY A 93 -5.29 -9.62 21.17
CA GLY A 93 -6.44 -10.35 21.70
C GLY A 93 -6.36 -10.69 23.20
N LEU A 94 -5.18 -10.57 23.83
CA LEU A 94 -4.95 -10.96 25.23
C LEU A 94 -5.00 -9.79 26.21
N PHE A 95 -4.91 -8.54 25.70
CA PHE A 95 -4.89 -7.35 26.55
C PHE A 95 -6.20 -6.57 26.48
N SER A 96 -6.45 -5.75 27.52
CA SER A 96 -7.66 -4.94 27.66
C SER A 96 -7.36 -3.45 27.92
N SER A 97 -6.13 -3.11 28.28
CA SER A 97 -5.76 -1.71 28.54
C SER A 97 -5.56 -0.94 27.23
N PHE A 98 -6.20 0.22 27.10
CA PHE A 98 -6.05 1.10 25.94
C PHE A 98 -4.58 1.37 25.56
N HIS A 99 -3.73 1.69 26.56
CA HIS A 99 -2.32 1.99 26.30
C HIS A 99 -1.54 0.77 25.78
N GLN A 100 -1.85 -0.44 26.30
CA GLN A 100 -1.25 -1.68 25.81
C GLN A 100 -1.69 -1.98 24.38
N LEU A 101 -2.97 -1.79 24.06
CA LEU A 101 -3.50 -1.98 22.72
C LEU A 101 -2.89 -0.99 21.71
N VAL A 102 -2.72 0.28 22.11
CA VAL A 102 -1.99 1.28 21.28
C VAL A 102 -0.54 0.86 21.07
N ALA A 103 0.17 0.42 22.11
CA ALA A 103 1.55 -0.05 21.98
C ALA A 103 1.68 -1.25 21.03
N LEU A 104 0.73 -2.20 21.09
CA LEU A 104 0.69 -3.34 20.17
C LEU A 104 0.39 -2.92 18.73
N ARG A 105 -0.44 -1.90 18.51
CA ARG A 105 -0.66 -1.31 17.18
C ARG A 105 0.59 -0.61 16.62
N VAL A 106 1.36 0.06 17.48
CA VAL A 106 2.67 0.62 17.11
C VAL A 106 3.63 -0.51 16.72
N LEU A 107 3.72 -1.57 17.54
CA LEU A 107 4.59 -2.72 17.27
C LEU A 107 4.20 -3.45 15.97
N LEU A 108 2.90 -3.59 15.71
CA LEU A 108 2.37 -4.12 14.46
C LEU A 108 2.82 -3.27 13.27
N GLY A 109 2.71 -1.94 13.37
CA GLY A 109 3.13 -1.02 12.30
C GLY A 109 4.63 -1.09 12.01
N ILE A 110 5.48 -1.17 13.04
CA ILE A 110 6.92 -1.37 12.91
C ILE A 110 7.20 -2.73 12.24
N GLY A 111 6.52 -3.78 12.71
CA GLY A 111 6.69 -5.13 12.20
C GLY A 111 6.28 -5.28 10.74
N GLU A 112 5.24 -4.63 10.28
CA GLU A 112 4.76 -4.73 8.90
C GLU A 112 5.53 -3.88 7.89
N ALA A 113 6.21 -2.83 8.33
CA ALA A 113 6.86 -1.89 7.43
C ALA A 113 7.91 -2.52 6.48
N PRO A 114 8.68 -3.58 6.84
CA PRO A 114 9.63 -4.24 5.95
C PRO A 114 9.02 -5.11 4.85
N VAL A 115 7.73 -5.44 4.89
CA VAL A 115 7.09 -6.47 4.05
C VAL A 115 7.32 -6.24 2.56
N PHE A 116 6.84 -5.13 2.03
CA PHE A 116 6.90 -4.85 0.60
C PHE A 116 8.33 -4.59 0.09
N PRO A 117 9.18 -3.84 0.80
CA PRO A 117 10.59 -3.71 0.42
C PRO A 117 11.34 -5.05 0.40
N SER A 118 11.11 -5.91 1.41
CA SER A 118 11.74 -7.25 1.45
C SER A 118 11.20 -8.17 0.35
N ALA A 119 9.89 -8.08 0.05
CA ALA A 119 9.30 -8.82 -1.06
C ALA A 119 9.89 -8.40 -2.41
N ALA A 120 10.06 -7.09 -2.64
CA ALA A 120 10.71 -6.59 -3.84
C ALA A 120 12.16 -7.08 -3.96
N LYS A 121 12.91 -7.13 -2.86
CA LYS A 121 14.26 -7.69 -2.83
C LYS A 121 14.26 -9.19 -3.14
N ALA A 122 13.39 -10.00 -2.50
CA ALA A 122 13.25 -11.42 -2.78
C ALA A 122 12.92 -11.70 -4.26
N LEU A 123 12.02 -10.91 -4.85
CA LEU A 123 11.70 -10.99 -6.28
C LEU A 123 12.91 -10.64 -7.16
N SER A 124 13.71 -9.64 -6.77
CA SER A 124 14.92 -9.26 -7.52
C SER A 124 16.01 -10.32 -7.46
N GLU A 125 16.07 -11.11 -6.38
CA GLU A 125 17.01 -12.23 -6.23
C GLU A 125 16.65 -13.43 -7.12
N TRP A 126 15.35 -13.75 -7.26
CA TRP A 126 14.87 -14.96 -7.96
C TRP A 126 14.50 -14.75 -9.41
N PHE A 127 14.11 -13.53 -9.82
CA PHE A 127 13.54 -13.27 -11.14
C PHE A 127 14.40 -12.29 -11.94
N ASP A 128 14.68 -12.66 -13.19
CA ASP A 128 15.34 -11.79 -14.14
C ASP A 128 14.40 -10.64 -14.57
N THR A 129 14.96 -9.60 -15.18
CA THR A 129 14.22 -8.38 -15.54
C THR A 129 12.96 -8.65 -16.38
N GLN A 130 12.99 -9.67 -17.26
CA GLN A 130 11.87 -10.03 -18.14
C GLN A 130 10.70 -10.69 -17.39
N GLU A 131 10.98 -11.53 -16.39
CA GLU A 131 9.97 -12.27 -15.61
C GLU A 131 9.50 -11.50 -14.37
N ARG A 132 10.32 -10.58 -13.85
CA ARG A 132 10.09 -9.85 -12.60
C ARG A 132 8.79 -9.06 -12.62
N GLY A 133 8.41 -8.47 -13.75
CA GLY A 133 7.17 -7.73 -13.90
C GLY A 133 5.94 -8.58 -13.56
N THR A 134 5.83 -9.76 -14.16
CA THR A 134 4.74 -10.70 -13.92
C THR A 134 4.73 -11.21 -12.48
N ALA A 135 5.90 -11.58 -11.93
CA ALA A 135 6.03 -12.03 -10.55
C ALA A 135 5.62 -10.94 -9.55
N THR A 136 6.03 -9.68 -9.78
CA THR A 136 5.60 -8.53 -8.99
C THR A 136 4.09 -8.36 -9.06
N GLY A 137 3.49 -8.43 -10.25
CA GLY A 137 2.03 -8.34 -10.43
C GLY A 137 1.28 -9.35 -9.58
N TRP A 138 1.72 -10.60 -9.56
CA TRP A 138 1.13 -11.65 -8.71
C TRP A 138 1.24 -11.34 -7.21
N VAL A 139 2.39 -10.91 -6.73
CA VAL A 139 2.59 -10.58 -5.32
C VAL A 139 1.75 -9.35 -4.93
N TRP A 140 1.77 -8.29 -5.74
CA TRP A 140 0.99 -7.08 -5.46
C TRP A 140 -0.52 -7.26 -5.61
N SER A 141 -1.01 -8.29 -6.31
CA SER A 141 -2.44 -8.60 -6.32
C SER A 141 -2.99 -8.92 -4.91
N SER A 142 -2.14 -9.31 -3.97
CA SER A 142 -2.51 -9.46 -2.55
C SER A 142 -3.02 -8.16 -1.93
N THR A 143 -2.57 -7.00 -2.41
CA THR A 143 -3.03 -5.69 -1.90
C THR A 143 -4.46 -5.35 -2.31
N CYS A 144 -4.97 -5.98 -3.35
CA CYS A 144 -6.36 -5.85 -3.79
C CYS A 144 -7.22 -7.00 -3.24
N LEU A 145 -6.72 -8.24 -3.31
CA LEU A 145 -7.46 -9.42 -2.88
C LEU A 145 -7.55 -9.54 -1.36
N GLY A 146 -6.48 -9.13 -0.64
CA GLY A 146 -6.47 -9.13 0.81
C GLY A 146 -7.65 -8.35 1.42
N PRO A 147 -7.82 -7.06 1.11
CA PRO A 147 -8.98 -6.29 1.59
C PRO A 147 -10.34 -6.82 1.15
N CYS A 148 -10.44 -7.51 0.00
CA CYS A 148 -11.70 -8.14 -0.43
C CYS A 148 -12.04 -9.37 0.42
N ILE A 149 -11.04 -10.19 0.76
CA ILE A 149 -11.23 -11.45 1.50
C ILE A 149 -11.32 -11.20 3.00
N ALA A 150 -10.61 -10.18 3.51
CA ALA A 150 -10.48 -9.91 4.94
C ALA A 150 -11.84 -9.76 5.66
N PRO A 151 -12.79 -8.93 5.20
CA PRO A 151 -14.01 -8.70 5.95
C PRO A 151 -14.84 -9.99 6.20
N PRO A 152 -15.20 -10.80 5.19
CA PRO A 152 -15.98 -12.02 5.44
C PRO A 152 -15.21 -13.06 6.27
N LEU A 153 -13.90 -13.22 6.05
CA LEU A 153 -13.09 -14.18 6.79
C LEU A 153 -12.92 -13.77 8.27
N LEU A 154 -12.61 -12.51 8.52
CA LEU A 154 -12.47 -11.99 9.89
C LEU A 154 -13.81 -11.99 10.63
N THR A 155 -14.91 -11.70 9.95
CA THR A 155 -16.26 -11.80 10.52
C THR A 155 -16.57 -13.23 10.92
N LEU A 156 -16.24 -14.21 10.07
CA LEU A 156 -16.39 -15.63 10.43
C LEU A 156 -15.63 -15.96 11.71
N PHE A 157 -14.37 -15.56 11.83
CA PHE A 157 -13.57 -15.79 13.03
C PHE A 157 -14.17 -15.07 14.24
N MET A 158 -14.63 -13.83 14.07
CA MET A 158 -15.17 -13.01 15.15
C MET A 158 -16.49 -13.57 15.69
N VAL A 159 -17.37 -14.09 14.83
CA VAL A 159 -18.65 -14.68 15.26
C VAL A 159 -18.43 -15.95 16.08
N HIS A 160 -17.44 -16.78 15.71
CA HIS A 160 -17.19 -18.05 16.41
C HIS A 160 -16.27 -17.93 17.63
N LEU A 161 -15.32 -16.98 17.61
CA LEU A 161 -14.26 -16.89 18.62
C LEU A 161 -14.30 -15.55 19.41
N GLY A 162 -15.22 -14.67 19.07
CA GLY A 162 -15.19 -13.30 19.55
C GLY A 162 -14.02 -12.49 18.96
N TRP A 163 -13.98 -11.19 19.25
CA TRP A 163 -12.92 -10.34 18.72
C TRP A 163 -11.53 -10.72 19.25
N ARG A 164 -11.43 -11.14 20.51
CA ARG A 164 -10.16 -11.59 21.11
C ARG A 164 -9.60 -12.82 20.40
N GLY A 165 -10.45 -13.84 20.22
CA GLY A 165 -10.08 -15.07 19.54
C GLY A 165 -9.71 -14.83 18.07
N MET A 166 -10.38 -13.91 17.38
CA MET A 166 -10.04 -13.52 16.01
C MET A 166 -8.61 -12.96 15.93
N PHE A 167 -8.21 -12.04 16.85
CA PHE A 167 -6.85 -11.50 16.87
C PHE A 167 -5.80 -12.57 17.17
N VAL A 168 -6.08 -13.45 18.13
CA VAL A 168 -5.17 -14.56 18.46
C VAL A 168 -5.02 -15.48 17.26
N LEU A 169 -6.11 -15.87 16.60
CA LEU A 169 -6.09 -16.80 15.47
C LEU A 169 -5.33 -16.19 14.27
N THR A 170 -5.57 -14.93 13.92
CA THR A 170 -4.86 -14.28 12.81
C THR A 170 -3.37 -14.16 13.11
N GLY A 171 -2.98 -13.82 14.34
CA GLY A 171 -1.57 -13.84 14.76
C GLY A 171 -0.94 -15.24 14.69
N VAL A 172 -1.66 -16.29 15.11
CA VAL A 172 -1.18 -17.68 15.00
C VAL A 172 -1.00 -18.09 13.54
N ILE A 173 -1.93 -17.73 12.65
CA ILE A 173 -1.80 -17.95 11.19
C ILE A 173 -0.51 -17.31 10.67
N GLY A 174 -0.22 -16.06 11.07
CA GLY A 174 1.02 -15.40 10.70
C GLY A 174 2.26 -16.08 11.24
N LEU A 175 2.27 -16.59 12.48
CA LEU A 175 3.37 -17.34 13.06
C LEU A 175 3.61 -18.68 12.34
N VAL A 176 2.54 -19.39 11.98
CA VAL A 176 2.64 -20.62 11.16
C VAL A 176 3.24 -20.30 9.79
N LEU A 177 2.79 -19.20 9.16
CA LEU A 177 3.35 -18.76 7.89
C LEU A 177 4.83 -18.36 8.02
N ALA A 178 5.23 -17.75 9.15
CA ALA A 178 6.64 -17.45 9.44
C ALA A 178 7.48 -18.73 9.58
N ALA A 179 6.98 -19.72 10.31
CA ALA A 179 7.64 -21.02 10.44
C ALA A 179 7.80 -21.70 9.06
N CYS A 180 6.76 -21.71 8.24
CA CYS A 180 6.81 -22.20 6.87
C CYS A 180 7.82 -21.41 6.01
N TRP A 181 7.85 -20.06 6.16
CA TRP A 181 8.81 -19.22 5.45
C TRP A 181 10.25 -19.61 5.79
N PHE A 182 10.59 -19.73 7.05
CA PHE A 182 11.96 -20.11 7.47
C PHE A 182 12.33 -21.53 7.05
N ALA A 183 11.38 -22.47 7.09
CA ALA A 183 11.59 -23.86 6.72
C ALA A 183 11.77 -24.06 5.20
N PHE A 184 10.97 -23.40 4.40
CA PHE A 184 10.88 -23.71 2.97
C PHE A 184 11.49 -22.65 2.06
N TYR A 185 11.54 -21.36 2.46
CA TYR A 185 12.16 -20.33 1.63
C TYR A 185 13.69 -20.34 1.78
N LYS A 186 14.37 -20.26 0.65
CA LYS A 186 15.82 -20.07 0.56
C LYS A 186 16.09 -18.87 -0.34
N SER A 187 17.09 -18.05 0.02
CA SER A 187 17.59 -17.05 -0.91
C SER A 187 18.23 -17.75 -2.12
N LYS A 188 18.32 -17.06 -3.26
CA LYS A 188 18.96 -17.65 -4.47
C LYS A 188 20.38 -18.12 -4.17
N ALA A 189 21.17 -17.33 -3.41
CA ALA A 189 22.52 -17.69 -3.01
C ALA A 189 22.57 -18.99 -2.17
N GLN A 190 21.68 -19.13 -1.18
CA GLN A 190 21.58 -20.35 -0.37
C GLN A 190 21.17 -21.58 -1.19
N TYR A 191 20.28 -21.38 -2.16
CA TYR A 191 19.85 -22.47 -3.05
C TYR A 191 20.98 -22.92 -3.96
N MET A 192 21.72 -21.98 -4.56
CA MET A 192 22.87 -22.30 -5.44
C MET A 192 23.97 -22.99 -4.67
N ALA A 193 24.33 -22.49 -3.48
CA ALA A 193 25.34 -23.13 -2.63
C ALA A 193 25.00 -24.57 -2.25
N GLN A 194 23.72 -24.90 -2.00
CA GLN A 194 23.28 -26.26 -1.64
C GLN A 194 23.16 -27.19 -2.83
N THR A 195 22.99 -26.67 -4.05
CA THR A 195 22.85 -27.49 -5.26
C THR A 195 24.16 -27.69 -6.02
N GLY A 196 25.26 -27.07 -5.55
CA GLY A 196 26.56 -27.11 -6.24
C GLY A 196 26.53 -26.39 -7.60
N ARG A 197 25.54 -25.55 -7.85
CA ARG A 197 25.45 -24.77 -9.08
C ARG A 197 26.14 -23.43 -8.87
N GLU A 198 27.09 -23.13 -9.74
CA GLU A 198 27.68 -21.79 -9.78
C GLU A 198 26.63 -20.77 -10.25
N GLU A 199 26.58 -19.62 -9.60
CA GLU A 199 25.77 -18.50 -10.07
C GLU A 199 26.34 -18.07 -11.42
N PRO A 200 25.53 -18.02 -12.50
CA PRO A 200 25.99 -17.46 -13.75
C PRO A 200 26.59 -16.07 -13.46
N ALA A 201 27.80 -15.83 -13.93
CA ALA A 201 28.42 -14.51 -13.75
C ALA A 201 27.40 -13.44 -14.11
N PRO A 202 27.26 -12.37 -13.33
CA PRO A 202 26.23 -11.35 -13.56
C PRO A 202 26.36 -10.85 -14.98
N THR A 203 25.36 -11.20 -15.79
CA THR A 203 25.33 -10.91 -17.25
C THR A 203 25.29 -9.40 -17.56
N GLN A 204 25.15 -8.60 -16.54
CA GLN A 204 25.29 -7.15 -16.61
C GLN A 204 26.14 -6.68 -15.43
N ALA A 205 27.27 -6.05 -15.72
CA ALA A 205 28.03 -5.30 -14.76
C ALA A 205 27.06 -4.41 -13.95
N ARG A 206 27.10 -4.51 -12.61
CA ARG A 206 26.32 -3.64 -11.72
C ARG A 206 26.51 -2.21 -12.23
N PRO A 207 25.45 -1.49 -12.63
CA PRO A 207 25.63 -0.12 -13.06
C PRO A 207 26.48 0.61 -12.03
N PRO A 208 27.46 1.42 -12.42
CA PRO A 208 28.29 2.16 -11.49
C PRO A 208 27.36 2.86 -10.50
N ALA A 209 27.74 2.81 -9.21
CA ALA A 209 26.94 3.35 -8.13
C ALA A 209 26.55 4.80 -8.48
N THR A 210 25.32 4.99 -8.91
CA THR A 210 24.82 6.32 -9.25
C THR A 210 24.99 7.25 -8.05
N PRO A 211 25.45 8.49 -8.24
CA PRO A 211 25.63 9.44 -7.14
C PRO A 211 24.36 9.49 -6.30
N ARG A 212 24.48 9.24 -5.00
CA ARG A 212 23.36 9.30 -4.06
C ARG A 212 22.70 10.67 -4.19
N VAL A 213 21.49 10.71 -4.75
CA VAL A 213 20.74 11.95 -4.85
C VAL A 213 20.44 12.44 -3.44
N ARG A 214 20.84 13.67 -3.12
CA ARG A 214 20.49 14.28 -1.83
C ARG A 214 18.96 14.47 -1.78
N TRP A 215 18.30 13.84 -0.85
CA TRP A 215 16.85 13.95 -0.65
C TRP A 215 16.37 15.42 -0.59
N THR A 216 17.17 16.29 0.01
CA THR A 216 16.90 17.74 0.08
C THR A 216 16.77 18.41 -1.29
N ALA A 217 17.43 17.88 -2.33
CA ALA A 217 17.32 18.42 -3.69
C ALA A 217 15.93 18.13 -4.31
N LEU A 218 15.33 16.97 -3.98
CA LEU A 218 13.99 16.61 -4.48
C LEU A 218 12.92 17.56 -3.95
N PHE A 219 13.03 18.03 -2.71
CA PHE A 219 12.06 19.00 -2.14
C PHE A 219 12.10 20.39 -2.80
N LYS A 220 13.10 20.69 -3.61
CA LYS A 220 13.16 21.92 -4.42
C LYS A 220 12.33 21.79 -5.71
N GLU A 221 11.99 20.58 -6.12
CA GLU A 221 11.24 20.32 -7.35
C GLU A 221 9.73 20.47 -7.11
N ARG A 222 9.07 21.27 -7.94
CA ARG A 222 7.62 21.50 -7.88
C ARG A 222 6.81 20.18 -8.00
N ASN A 223 7.26 19.27 -8.85
CA ASN A 223 6.64 17.97 -9.05
C ASN A 223 6.62 17.11 -7.78
N THR A 224 7.65 17.24 -6.93
CA THR A 224 7.71 16.54 -5.63
C THR A 224 6.57 16.98 -4.72
N TRP A 225 6.32 18.28 -4.61
CA TRP A 225 5.19 18.79 -3.82
C TRP A 225 3.84 18.42 -4.43
N GLY A 226 3.75 18.43 -5.76
CA GLY A 226 2.54 17.96 -6.46
C GLY A 226 2.21 16.50 -6.17
N ALA A 227 3.21 15.62 -6.18
CA ALA A 227 3.04 14.21 -5.82
C ALA A 227 2.77 14.03 -4.33
N PHE A 228 3.49 14.72 -3.46
CA PHE A 228 3.33 14.67 -2.00
C PHE A 228 1.92 15.09 -1.56
N LEU A 229 1.50 16.31 -1.90
CA LEU A 229 0.20 16.86 -1.50
C LEU A 229 -0.96 16.19 -2.23
N GLY A 230 -0.77 15.84 -3.50
CA GLY A 230 -1.78 15.14 -4.27
C GLY A 230 -2.05 13.72 -3.76
N PHE A 231 -1.01 13.00 -3.32
CA PHE A 231 -1.17 11.65 -2.80
C PHE A 231 -1.76 11.62 -1.38
N MET A 232 -1.66 12.71 -0.63
CA MET A 232 -2.30 12.85 0.68
C MET A 232 -3.81 12.56 0.63
N GLY A 233 -4.53 13.15 -0.32
CA GLY A 233 -5.98 12.93 -0.45
C GLY A 233 -6.33 11.50 -0.86
N VAL A 234 -5.53 10.89 -1.74
CA VAL A 234 -5.73 9.49 -2.14
C VAL A 234 -5.65 8.58 -0.92
N ILE A 235 -4.60 8.70 -0.14
CA ILE A 235 -4.38 7.83 1.03
C ILE A 235 -5.33 8.19 2.17
N TYR A 236 -5.66 9.48 2.38
CA TYR A 236 -6.68 9.88 3.36
C TYR A 236 -8.00 9.15 3.12
N MET A 237 -8.51 9.16 1.87
CA MET A 237 -9.75 8.49 1.51
C MET A 237 -9.65 6.95 1.66
N ILE A 238 -8.53 6.35 1.25
CA ILE A 238 -8.31 4.90 1.43
C ILE A 238 -8.35 4.54 2.92
N TRP A 239 -7.65 5.29 3.77
CA TRP A 239 -7.58 5.01 5.20
C TRP A 239 -8.89 5.28 5.94
N LEU A 240 -9.65 6.32 5.57
CA LEU A 240 -10.99 6.53 6.09
C LEU A 240 -11.86 5.28 5.85
N ASN A 241 -11.91 4.80 4.61
CA ASN A 241 -12.70 3.63 4.26
C ASN A 241 -12.16 2.34 4.92
N LEU A 242 -10.83 2.13 4.91
CA LEU A 242 -10.22 0.95 5.51
C LEU A 242 -10.51 0.83 7.02
N THR A 243 -10.56 1.96 7.71
CA THR A 243 -10.63 1.97 9.18
C THR A 243 -12.06 2.10 9.72
N TRP A 244 -12.94 2.81 9.04
CA TRP A 244 -14.25 3.17 9.58
C TRP A 244 -15.44 2.64 8.78
N LEU A 245 -15.25 2.13 7.57
CA LEU A 245 -16.37 1.67 6.72
C LEU A 245 -17.24 0.59 7.40
N PRO A 246 -16.68 -0.44 8.08
CA PRO A 246 -17.51 -1.38 8.82
C PRO A 246 -18.32 -0.70 9.93
N GLY A 247 -17.66 0.10 10.76
CA GLY A 247 -18.33 0.83 11.85
C GLY A 247 -19.39 1.82 11.38
N TYR A 248 -19.23 2.40 10.18
CA TYR A 248 -20.26 3.23 9.56
C TYR A 248 -21.55 2.44 9.28
N PHE A 249 -21.45 1.29 8.61
CA PHE A 249 -22.62 0.47 8.30
C PHE A 249 -23.29 -0.11 9.54
N GLU A 250 -22.51 -0.51 10.53
CA GLU A 250 -23.06 -1.03 11.78
C GLU A 250 -23.80 0.06 12.61
N ARG A 251 -23.23 1.27 12.70
CA ARG A 251 -23.77 2.34 13.55
C ARG A 251 -24.86 3.17 12.91
N GLU A 252 -24.62 3.63 11.66
CA GLU A 252 -25.56 4.53 10.98
C GLU A 252 -26.72 3.75 10.33
N HIS A 253 -26.46 2.52 9.86
CA HIS A 253 -27.44 1.73 9.14
C HIS A 253 -27.93 0.48 9.88
N GLY A 254 -27.37 0.18 11.05
CA GLY A 254 -27.78 -0.98 11.87
C GLY A 254 -27.57 -2.33 11.18
N LEU A 255 -26.63 -2.41 10.22
CA LEU A 255 -26.34 -3.67 9.58
C LEU A 255 -25.67 -4.64 10.55
N ASP A 256 -26.09 -5.90 10.49
CA ASP A 256 -25.38 -6.96 11.19
C ASP A 256 -23.97 -7.19 10.62
N LEU A 257 -23.16 -7.89 11.40
CA LEU A 257 -21.73 -8.09 11.09
C LEU A 257 -21.51 -8.83 9.75
N TYR A 258 -22.38 -9.80 9.41
CA TYR A 258 -22.26 -10.53 8.13
C TYR A 258 -22.58 -9.66 6.92
N ARG A 259 -23.68 -8.91 6.98
CA ARG A 259 -24.05 -8.00 5.90
C ARG A 259 -23.03 -6.90 5.72
N THR A 260 -22.53 -6.34 6.81
CA THR A 260 -21.44 -5.36 6.81
C THR A 260 -20.18 -5.92 6.11
N ALA A 261 -19.78 -7.15 6.45
CA ALA A 261 -18.61 -7.78 5.84
C ALA A 261 -18.73 -7.91 4.32
N TRP A 262 -19.89 -8.38 3.81
CA TRP A 262 -20.08 -8.53 2.37
C TRP A 262 -20.16 -7.19 1.65
N VAL A 263 -20.78 -6.17 2.25
CA VAL A 263 -20.84 -4.82 1.68
C VAL A 263 -19.43 -4.22 1.57
N VAL A 264 -18.63 -4.35 2.62
CA VAL A 264 -17.26 -3.86 2.64
C VAL A 264 -16.39 -4.61 1.62
N SER A 265 -16.53 -5.94 1.55
CA SER A 265 -15.85 -6.77 0.56
C SER A 265 -16.20 -6.36 -0.88
N LEU A 266 -17.47 -6.09 -1.15
CA LEU A 266 -17.95 -5.61 -2.46
C LEU A 266 -17.32 -4.26 -2.82
N ALA A 267 -17.25 -3.32 -1.88
CA ALA A 267 -16.62 -2.02 -2.11
C ALA A 267 -15.14 -2.18 -2.51
N TYR A 268 -14.38 -3.06 -1.82
CA TYR A 268 -12.99 -3.33 -2.18
C TYR A 268 -12.84 -4.03 -3.54
N LEU A 269 -13.78 -4.90 -3.91
CA LEU A 269 -13.80 -5.53 -5.25
C LEU A 269 -13.91 -4.45 -6.34
N PHE A 270 -14.81 -3.47 -6.16
CA PHE A 270 -14.89 -2.33 -7.07
C PHE A 270 -13.60 -1.51 -7.12
N GLY A 271 -12.91 -1.36 -5.98
CA GLY A 271 -11.58 -0.76 -5.93
C GLY A 271 -10.56 -1.53 -6.78
N ALA A 272 -10.53 -2.86 -6.67
CA ALA A 272 -9.65 -3.70 -7.50
C ALA A 272 -9.94 -3.54 -9.00
N ILE A 273 -11.22 -3.49 -9.38
CA ILE A 273 -11.63 -3.22 -10.77
C ILE A 273 -11.14 -1.82 -11.21
N GLY A 274 -11.28 -0.81 -10.34
CA GLY A 274 -10.79 0.55 -10.60
C GLY A 274 -9.28 0.59 -10.92
N THR A 275 -8.48 -0.17 -10.18
CA THR A 275 -7.03 -0.29 -10.42
C THR A 275 -6.73 -0.82 -11.83
N VAL A 276 -7.44 -1.87 -12.27
CA VAL A 276 -7.26 -2.46 -13.61
C VAL A 276 -7.72 -1.49 -14.71
N VAL A 277 -8.86 -0.83 -14.48
CA VAL A 277 -9.42 0.15 -15.42
C VAL A 277 -8.47 1.33 -15.59
N ALA A 278 -7.83 1.81 -14.51
CA ALA A 278 -6.86 2.90 -14.54
C ALA A 278 -5.72 2.65 -15.54
N GLY A 279 -5.10 1.47 -15.48
CA GLY A 279 -4.01 1.09 -16.40
C GLY A 279 -4.48 1.09 -17.85
N LYS A 280 -5.56 0.33 -18.13
CA LYS A 280 -6.11 0.23 -19.50
C LYS A 280 -6.59 1.56 -20.05
N ALA A 281 -7.15 2.43 -19.22
CA ALA A 281 -7.61 3.75 -19.65
C ALA A 281 -6.42 4.66 -19.98
N CYS A 282 -5.38 4.69 -19.15
CA CYS A 282 -4.15 5.43 -19.44
C CYS A 282 -3.52 4.99 -20.76
N ASP A 283 -3.38 3.68 -20.98
CA ASP A 283 -2.78 3.14 -22.20
C ASP A 283 -3.60 3.50 -23.44
N ARG A 284 -4.94 3.42 -23.38
CA ARG A 284 -5.82 3.82 -24.47
C ARG A 284 -5.74 5.31 -24.80
N LEU A 285 -5.62 6.16 -23.79
CA LEU A 285 -5.48 7.61 -24.00
C LEU A 285 -4.15 7.95 -24.67
N VAL A 286 -3.07 7.28 -24.27
CA VAL A 286 -1.75 7.43 -24.90
C VAL A 286 -1.79 6.92 -26.33
N ALA A 287 -2.42 5.77 -26.61
CA ALA A 287 -2.59 5.24 -27.96
C ALA A 287 -3.40 6.17 -28.89
N ARG A 288 -4.28 7.01 -28.31
CA ARG A 288 -5.01 8.07 -29.03
C ARG A 288 -4.24 9.37 -29.21
N GLY A 289 -2.94 9.39 -28.88
CA GLY A 289 -2.06 10.55 -29.08
C GLY A 289 -1.96 11.50 -27.87
N MET A 290 -2.57 11.17 -26.74
CA MET A 290 -2.39 11.98 -25.53
C MET A 290 -0.98 11.78 -24.95
N ARG A 291 -0.36 12.86 -24.44
CA ARG A 291 0.93 12.77 -23.76
C ARG A 291 0.82 11.89 -22.52
N VAL A 292 1.86 11.10 -22.23
CA VAL A 292 1.87 10.11 -21.15
C VAL A 292 1.55 10.75 -19.79
N LEU A 293 2.19 11.86 -19.44
CA LEU A 293 1.91 12.55 -18.18
C LEU A 293 0.49 13.15 -18.16
N ALA A 294 0.02 13.70 -19.27
CA ALA A 294 -1.32 14.28 -19.35
C ALA A 294 -2.41 13.23 -19.14
N SER A 295 -2.29 12.03 -19.72
CA SER A 295 -3.24 10.93 -19.50
C SER A 295 -3.30 10.50 -18.04
N ARG A 296 -2.14 10.35 -17.40
CA ARG A 296 -2.05 9.96 -15.98
C ARG A 296 -2.55 11.06 -15.04
N LYS A 297 -2.20 12.32 -15.33
CA LYS A 297 -2.68 13.49 -14.58
C LYS A 297 -4.20 13.62 -14.66
N MET A 298 -4.79 13.44 -15.84
CA MET A 298 -6.24 13.45 -16.03
C MET A 298 -6.91 12.33 -15.20
N MET A 299 -6.38 11.13 -15.27
CA MET A 299 -6.97 9.97 -14.56
C MET A 299 -6.86 10.10 -13.04
N VAL A 300 -5.74 10.60 -12.49
CA VAL A 300 -5.62 10.80 -11.03
C VAL A 300 -6.57 11.87 -10.52
N ILE A 301 -6.73 12.97 -11.27
CA ILE A 301 -7.66 14.07 -10.91
C ILE A 301 -9.10 13.59 -11.01
N MET A 302 -9.47 12.91 -12.11
CA MET A 302 -10.82 12.37 -12.30
C MET A 302 -11.17 11.36 -11.19
N GLY A 303 -10.23 10.51 -10.81
CA GLY A 303 -10.43 9.57 -9.72
C GLY A 303 -10.61 10.26 -8.36
N LEU A 304 -9.81 11.29 -8.03
CA LEU A 304 -9.98 12.07 -6.79
C LEU A 304 -11.31 12.83 -6.77
N LEU A 305 -11.67 13.51 -7.86
CA LEU A 305 -12.92 14.27 -7.93
C LEU A 305 -14.15 13.36 -7.94
N GLY A 306 -14.10 12.22 -8.65
CA GLY A 306 -15.15 11.20 -8.62
C GLY A 306 -15.30 10.59 -7.23
N GLY A 307 -14.20 10.22 -6.59
CA GLY A 307 -14.19 9.75 -5.20
C GLY A 307 -14.75 10.77 -4.23
N ALA A 308 -14.32 12.04 -4.35
CA ALA A 308 -14.85 13.14 -3.52
C ALA A 308 -16.34 13.35 -3.71
N LEU A 309 -16.83 13.36 -4.97
CA LEU A 309 -18.24 13.55 -5.30
C LEU A 309 -19.10 12.46 -4.67
N PHE A 310 -18.76 11.18 -4.90
CA PHE A 310 -19.55 10.07 -4.36
C PHE A 310 -19.47 10.00 -2.83
N THR A 311 -18.32 10.28 -2.22
CA THR A 311 -18.18 10.39 -0.76
C THR A 311 -19.05 11.52 -0.20
N LEU A 312 -19.11 12.67 -0.87
CA LEU A 312 -19.94 13.80 -0.46
C LEU A 312 -21.43 13.44 -0.54
N ILE A 313 -21.86 12.73 -1.58
CA ILE A 313 -23.26 12.27 -1.71
C ILE A 313 -23.59 11.27 -0.59
N VAL A 314 -22.67 10.36 -0.23
CA VAL A 314 -22.87 9.44 0.90
C VAL A 314 -23.17 10.19 2.20
N ALA A 315 -22.50 11.33 2.44
CA ALA A 315 -22.68 12.12 3.67
C ALA A 315 -24.13 12.56 3.91
N PHE A 316 -24.97 12.62 2.86
CA PHE A 316 -26.37 13.04 2.91
C PHE A 316 -27.35 11.92 2.56
N THR A 317 -26.87 10.71 2.31
CA THR A 317 -27.68 9.58 1.87
C THR A 317 -28.05 8.71 3.07
N THR A 318 -29.35 8.46 3.26
CA THR A 318 -29.87 7.60 4.34
C THR A 318 -30.24 6.20 3.88
N ASN A 319 -30.48 6.01 2.57
CA ASN A 319 -30.83 4.70 2.00
C ASN A 319 -29.60 3.80 1.94
N VAL A 320 -29.67 2.65 2.60
CA VAL A 320 -28.56 1.67 2.70
C VAL A 320 -28.06 1.21 1.34
N VAL A 321 -28.95 0.87 0.41
CA VAL A 321 -28.59 0.37 -0.91
C VAL A 321 -27.86 1.46 -1.71
N ALA A 322 -28.38 2.69 -1.66
CA ALA A 322 -27.74 3.83 -2.31
C ALA A 322 -26.34 4.09 -1.71
N CYS A 323 -26.18 4.03 -0.38
CA CYS A 323 -24.88 4.16 0.28
C CYS A 323 -23.90 3.08 -0.19
N VAL A 324 -24.32 1.82 -0.30
CA VAL A 324 -23.49 0.72 -0.80
C VAL A 324 -23.00 1.01 -2.22
N VAL A 325 -23.91 1.38 -3.13
CA VAL A 325 -23.55 1.69 -4.52
C VAL A 325 -22.59 2.88 -4.59
N LEU A 326 -22.88 3.95 -3.86
CA LEU A 326 -22.03 5.15 -3.83
C LEU A 326 -20.64 4.84 -3.27
N LEU A 327 -20.53 4.01 -2.23
CA LEU A 327 -19.24 3.62 -1.67
C LEU A 327 -18.46 2.66 -2.60
N CYS A 328 -19.15 1.77 -3.32
CA CYS A 328 -18.52 0.99 -4.39
C CYS A 328 -17.91 1.92 -5.47
N LEU A 329 -18.66 2.95 -5.90
CA LEU A 329 -18.16 3.96 -6.85
C LEU A 329 -17.02 4.78 -6.24
N THR A 330 -17.13 5.17 -4.97
CA THR A 330 -16.05 5.85 -4.24
C THR A 330 -14.76 5.02 -4.30
N MET A 331 -14.83 3.74 -3.94
CA MET A 331 -13.66 2.85 -3.93
C MET A 331 -13.10 2.62 -5.34
N PHE A 332 -13.97 2.51 -6.34
CA PHE A 332 -13.56 2.41 -7.74
C PHE A 332 -12.73 3.64 -8.17
N PHE A 333 -13.22 4.85 -7.93
CA PHE A 333 -12.56 6.08 -8.33
C PHE A 333 -11.28 6.35 -7.51
N ILE A 334 -11.29 6.12 -6.20
CA ILE A 334 -10.09 6.28 -5.36
C ILE A 334 -8.95 5.37 -5.84
N ASN A 335 -9.27 4.12 -6.19
CA ASN A 335 -8.25 3.17 -6.65
C ASN A 335 -7.74 3.49 -8.06
N ILE A 336 -8.55 4.12 -8.91
CA ILE A 336 -8.04 4.74 -10.15
C ILE A 336 -6.97 5.78 -9.81
N SER A 337 -7.23 6.68 -8.85
CA SER A 337 -6.24 7.66 -8.41
C SER A 337 -5.00 7.03 -7.83
N SER A 338 -5.14 6.02 -6.98
CA SER A 338 -4.03 5.34 -6.33
C SER A 338 -3.08 4.70 -7.36
N ALA A 339 -3.64 3.94 -8.30
CA ALA A 339 -2.86 3.30 -9.36
C ALA A 339 -2.14 4.33 -10.25
N THR A 340 -2.86 5.36 -10.68
CA THR A 340 -2.29 6.39 -11.58
C THR A 340 -1.25 7.26 -10.88
N ALA A 341 -1.39 7.53 -9.57
CA ALA A 341 -0.38 8.27 -8.80
C ALA A 341 0.98 7.56 -8.82
N TRP A 342 1.02 6.24 -8.68
CA TRP A 342 2.25 5.46 -8.81
C TRP A 342 2.80 5.44 -10.25
N MET A 343 1.93 5.44 -11.26
CA MET A 343 2.36 5.57 -12.65
C MET A 343 2.99 6.95 -12.93
N ILE A 344 2.51 8.02 -12.28
CA ILE A 344 3.07 9.38 -12.39
C ILE A 344 4.52 9.39 -11.91
N VAL A 345 4.84 8.77 -10.78
CA VAL A 345 6.22 8.67 -10.26
C VAL A 345 7.17 8.14 -11.33
N ASN A 346 6.80 7.04 -11.99
CA ASN A 346 7.60 6.43 -13.04
C ASN A 346 7.70 7.28 -14.34
N THR A 347 6.87 8.34 -14.45
CA THR A 347 6.86 9.20 -15.64
C THR A 347 7.73 10.43 -15.48
N ILE A 348 7.70 11.04 -14.28
CA ILE A 348 8.27 12.36 -14.05
C ILE A 348 9.72 12.34 -13.57
N VAL A 349 10.21 11.19 -13.07
CA VAL A 349 11.60 11.07 -12.61
C VAL A 349 12.35 9.96 -13.33
N PRO A 350 13.68 10.11 -13.52
CA PRO A 350 14.55 9.05 -14.03
C PRO A 350 14.50 7.80 -13.12
N SER A 351 14.78 6.63 -13.70
CA SER A 351 14.78 5.34 -13.00
C SER A 351 15.58 5.34 -11.68
N GLU A 352 16.69 6.07 -11.65
CA GLU A 352 17.60 6.18 -10.49
C GLU A 352 16.96 6.95 -9.31
N ARG A 353 15.94 7.77 -9.58
CA ARG A 353 15.27 8.62 -8.57
C ARG A 353 13.87 8.13 -8.20
N VAL A 354 13.33 7.13 -8.90
CA VAL A 354 11.96 6.61 -8.70
C VAL A 354 11.75 6.17 -7.26
N ALA A 355 12.69 5.46 -6.67
CA ALA A 355 12.58 4.98 -5.30
C ALA A 355 12.52 6.14 -4.28
N SER A 356 13.43 7.12 -4.40
CA SER A 356 13.48 8.27 -3.48
C SER A 356 12.23 9.15 -3.62
N PHE A 357 11.82 9.42 -4.86
CA PHE A 357 10.64 10.23 -5.14
C PHE A 357 9.36 9.54 -4.67
N GLY A 358 9.21 8.23 -4.97
CA GLY A 358 8.09 7.42 -4.52
C GLY A 358 7.99 7.31 -3.00
N SER A 359 9.13 7.27 -2.30
CA SER A 359 9.16 7.29 -0.84
C SER A 359 8.64 8.62 -0.26
N ILE A 360 8.99 9.75 -0.87
CA ILE A 360 8.49 11.07 -0.46
C ILE A 360 6.97 11.16 -0.70
N GLN A 361 6.50 10.74 -1.87
CA GLN A 361 5.06 10.66 -2.17
C GLN A 361 4.34 9.78 -1.15
N ASN A 362 4.88 8.59 -0.88
CA ASN A 362 4.27 7.62 0.04
C ASN A 362 4.24 8.13 1.48
N PHE A 363 5.31 8.78 1.93
CA PHE A 363 5.36 9.40 3.26
C PHE A 363 4.27 10.47 3.42
N GLY A 364 4.08 11.35 2.42
CA GLY A 364 2.97 12.33 2.43
C GLY A 364 1.61 11.65 2.54
N GLY A 365 1.39 10.59 1.77
CA GLY A 365 0.17 9.79 1.83
C GLY A 365 -0.08 9.20 3.22
N TYR A 366 0.90 8.52 3.80
CA TYR A 366 0.76 7.93 5.14
C TYR A 366 0.60 8.96 6.26
N LEU A 367 1.18 10.16 6.12
CA LEU A 367 0.93 11.26 7.05
C LEU A 367 -0.56 11.63 7.07
N ALA A 368 -1.18 11.82 5.91
CA ALA A 368 -2.62 12.07 5.81
C ALA A 368 -3.46 10.87 6.26
N GLY A 369 -3.05 9.64 5.87
CA GLY A 369 -3.68 8.41 6.30
C GLY A 369 -3.65 8.20 7.81
N SER A 370 -2.64 8.72 8.50
CA SER A 370 -2.55 8.68 9.97
C SER A 370 -3.50 9.66 10.64
N ILE A 371 -3.81 10.77 9.99
CA ILE A 371 -4.73 11.79 10.52
C ILE A 371 -6.18 11.38 10.30
N ALA A 372 -6.50 10.71 9.22
CA ALA A 372 -7.87 10.36 8.83
C ALA A 372 -8.66 9.62 9.92
N PRO A 373 -8.15 8.54 10.57
CA PRO A 373 -8.92 7.84 11.60
C PRO A 373 -9.17 8.68 12.85
N ILE A 374 -8.23 9.54 13.26
CA ILE A 374 -8.38 10.42 14.42
C ILE A 374 -9.45 11.47 14.14
N LEU A 375 -9.39 12.15 13.00
CA LEU A 375 -10.38 13.15 12.62
C LEU A 375 -11.77 12.54 12.48
N THR A 376 -11.87 11.33 11.95
CA THR A 376 -13.14 10.61 11.87
C THR A 376 -13.67 10.26 13.24
N GLY A 377 -12.83 9.73 14.13
CA GLY A 377 -13.23 9.41 15.51
C GLY A 377 -13.68 10.66 16.28
N PHE A 378 -12.96 11.78 16.12
CA PHE A 378 -13.36 13.06 16.70
C PHE A 378 -14.70 13.55 16.15
N SER A 379 -14.88 13.52 14.83
CA SER A 379 -16.11 13.91 14.15
C SER A 379 -17.31 13.10 14.65
N VAL A 380 -17.18 11.77 14.68
CA VAL A 380 -18.23 10.86 15.16
C VAL A 380 -18.55 11.08 16.64
N GLN A 381 -17.54 11.35 17.47
CA GLN A 381 -17.77 11.61 18.90
C GLN A 381 -18.51 12.92 19.13
N GLN A 382 -18.25 13.97 18.36
CA GLN A 382 -18.86 15.29 18.52
C GLN A 382 -20.25 15.38 17.90
N THR A 383 -20.46 14.75 16.75
CA THR A 383 -21.71 14.90 15.98
C THR A 383 -22.65 13.71 16.05
N GLY A 384 -22.17 12.56 16.55
CA GLY A 384 -22.90 11.29 16.52
C GLY A 384 -23.02 10.67 15.11
N SER A 385 -22.47 11.32 14.06
CA SER A 385 -22.62 10.90 12.66
C SER A 385 -21.29 10.91 11.90
N PHE A 386 -21.19 10.10 10.84
CA PHE A 386 -20.06 10.07 9.92
C PHE A 386 -20.12 11.15 8.83
N SER A 387 -21.24 11.88 8.68
CA SER A 387 -21.44 12.84 7.61
C SER A 387 -20.33 13.89 7.53
N SER A 388 -19.93 14.47 8.66
CA SER A 388 -18.83 15.45 8.71
C SER A 388 -17.47 14.83 8.35
N ALA A 389 -17.21 13.58 8.71
CA ALA A 389 -15.98 12.88 8.32
C ALA A 389 -15.92 12.66 6.80
N PHE A 390 -17.04 12.30 6.18
CA PHE A 390 -17.14 12.18 4.72
C PHE A 390 -16.97 13.53 4.02
N MET A 391 -17.57 14.62 4.55
CA MET A 391 -17.38 15.97 4.01
C MET A 391 -15.91 16.41 4.08
N ILE A 392 -15.24 16.21 5.21
CA ILE A 392 -13.80 16.50 5.36
C ILE A 392 -12.99 15.72 4.33
N SER A 393 -13.28 14.40 4.17
CA SER A 393 -12.61 13.55 3.19
C SER A 393 -12.77 14.05 1.75
N ALA A 394 -13.97 14.47 1.39
CA ALA A 394 -14.26 15.04 0.06
C ALA A 394 -13.47 16.34 -0.18
N VAL A 395 -13.40 17.23 0.81
CA VAL A 395 -12.61 18.46 0.73
C VAL A 395 -11.12 18.16 0.58
N VAL A 396 -10.57 17.27 1.39
CA VAL A 396 -9.16 16.86 1.31
C VAL A 396 -8.84 16.27 -0.07
N ALA A 397 -9.71 15.42 -0.62
CA ALA A 397 -9.54 14.87 -1.96
C ALA A 397 -9.59 15.93 -3.05
N ALA A 398 -10.52 16.90 -2.96
CA ALA A 398 -10.62 18.00 -3.90
C ALA A 398 -9.37 18.90 -3.86
N CYS A 399 -8.86 19.24 -2.66
CA CYS A 399 -7.61 19.99 -2.50
C CYS A 399 -6.41 19.22 -3.12
N SER A 400 -6.37 17.92 -2.96
CA SER A 400 -5.33 17.07 -3.54
C SER A 400 -5.43 16.98 -5.07
N ALA A 401 -6.65 16.98 -5.62
CA ALA A 401 -6.85 17.08 -7.07
C ALA A 401 -6.33 18.43 -7.62
N VAL A 402 -6.58 19.52 -6.90
CA VAL A 402 -6.03 20.85 -7.24
C VAL A 402 -4.50 20.84 -7.15
N ALA A 403 -3.91 20.19 -6.14
CA ALA A 403 -2.45 20.06 -6.03
C ALA A 403 -1.85 19.32 -7.23
N TYR A 404 -2.43 18.19 -7.65
CA TYR A 404 -2.02 17.49 -8.87
C TYR A 404 -2.20 18.35 -10.11
N PHE A 405 -3.31 19.06 -10.23
CA PHE A 405 -3.57 19.95 -11.37
C PHE A 405 -2.56 21.09 -11.45
N ALA A 406 -2.35 21.79 -10.34
CA ALA A 406 -1.55 23.00 -10.30
C ALA A 406 -0.05 22.72 -10.32
N LEU A 407 0.43 21.70 -9.58
CA LEU A 407 1.85 21.51 -9.31
C LEU A 407 2.55 20.54 -10.26
N LEU A 408 1.86 19.53 -10.80
CA LEU A 408 2.48 18.60 -11.74
C LEU A 408 2.67 19.24 -13.12
N LYS A 409 3.93 19.27 -13.56
CA LYS A 409 4.34 19.74 -14.89
C LYS A 409 5.20 18.69 -15.59
N GLU A 410 5.19 18.70 -16.91
CA GLU A 410 6.09 17.86 -17.69
C GLU A 410 7.54 18.20 -17.31
N PRO A 411 8.39 17.17 -17.10
CA PRO A 411 9.81 17.40 -16.87
C PRO A 411 10.38 18.09 -18.12
N ALA A 412 11.34 19.01 -17.92
CA ALA A 412 12.04 19.66 -19.01
C ALA A 412 12.67 18.59 -19.95
N PRO A 413 12.67 18.78 -21.27
CA PRO A 413 13.33 17.87 -22.19
C PRO A 413 14.77 17.65 -21.74
N ARG A 414 15.20 16.40 -21.61
CA ARG A 414 16.62 16.12 -21.34
C ARG A 414 17.43 16.69 -22.50
N PRO A 415 18.53 17.43 -22.24
CA PRO A 415 19.49 17.70 -23.28
C PRO A 415 19.91 16.35 -23.85
N ALA A 416 19.82 16.20 -25.18
CA ALA A 416 20.32 15.03 -25.86
C ALA A 416 21.76 14.84 -25.39
N THR A 417 22.06 13.69 -24.79
CA THR A 417 23.46 13.30 -24.58
C THR A 417 24.07 13.29 -25.96
N THR A 418 24.87 14.30 -26.25
CA THR A 418 25.73 14.30 -27.47
C THR A 418 26.53 13.02 -27.35
N SER A 419 26.10 12.01 -28.12
CA SER A 419 26.90 10.83 -28.41
C SER A 419 28.21 11.39 -28.95
N SER A 420 29.28 11.16 -28.22
CA SER A 420 30.62 11.53 -28.63
C SER A 420 30.96 10.79 -29.92
N ALA A 421 30.52 11.37 -31.04
CA ALA A 421 30.94 11.00 -32.40
C ALA A 421 32.36 11.49 -32.72
N ASP A 422 33.04 12.11 -31.76
CA ASP A 422 34.42 12.62 -31.89
C ASP A 422 35.51 11.55 -31.67
N GLY A 423 35.14 10.29 -31.37
CA GLY A 423 36.11 9.21 -31.23
C GLY A 423 36.57 8.52 -32.52
N ALA A 424 35.94 8.81 -33.65
CA ALA A 424 36.21 8.08 -34.91
C ALA A 424 37.13 8.83 -35.91
N GLN A 425 37.55 10.06 -35.62
CA GLN A 425 38.43 10.82 -36.54
C GLN A 425 39.91 10.89 -36.10
N ALA A 426 40.28 10.32 -34.96
CA ALA A 426 41.67 10.39 -34.46
C ALA A 426 42.54 9.16 -34.79
N VAL A 427 42.03 8.15 -35.52
CA VAL A 427 42.80 6.94 -35.89
C VAL A 427 43.22 6.89 -37.33
N GLY A 428 42.88 7.89 -38.16
CA GLY A 428 43.13 7.91 -39.62
C GLY A 428 44.37 8.69 -40.09
N GLN A 429 45.21 9.26 -39.20
CA GLN A 429 46.37 10.08 -39.64
C GLN A 429 47.74 9.65 -39.02
N ALA A 430 47.97 8.36 -38.85
CA ALA A 430 49.29 7.85 -38.47
C ALA A 430 49.68 6.65 -39.31
N SER A 431 49.65 6.81 -40.65
CA SER A 431 50.33 5.90 -41.61
C SER A 431 50.52 6.61 -42.95
N HIS A 432 51.54 7.46 -43.02
CA HIS A 432 52.35 7.74 -44.19
C HIS A 432 53.76 8.14 -43.74
#